data_d5edb2b5c2b92dac0c0b72560022b0d9
#
_entry.id   d5edb2b5c2b92dac0c0b72560022b0d9
#
_cell.length_a   1.000
_cell.length_b   1.000
_cell.length_c   1.000
_cell.angle_alpha   90.00
_cell.angle_beta   90.00
_cell.angle_gamma   90.00
#
_symmetry.space_group_name_H-M   'P 1'
#
loop_
_entity.id
_entity.type
_entity.pdbx_description
1 polymer ?
#
loop_
_entity_poly.entity_id
_entity_poly.type
_entity_poly.pdbx_seq_one_letter_code
_entity_poly.pdbx_strand_id
1 'polypeptide(L)'
;NPQFRQQCLDQFVALHMFAELGGEMKLEETEEYQEMVENAKRDILAQMTMREVMKDAVVTEEDVKNYYEEHKQQFTKGETVRAKHILTDSKEKCDAILAAIQSGETSFEDAAKEKSTCPSGAKGGDLGEFGKGQMVKEFEDAAFTAEIGAIVGPVQTQFGYHLIKVEEKKDAAVADFEEVKNSIRNQLLQQIQNKVYSDKVKELREKYVQE
;
A
#
# COMPACT_ATOMS: atom_id res chain seq x y z
N ASN A 1 15.69 -12.68 -25.32
CA ASN A 1 17.06 -13.11 -25.13
C ASN A 1 17.24 -14.48 -25.79
N PRO A 2 18.10 -14.62 -26.85
CA PRO A 2 18.31 -15.90 -27.56
C PRO A 2 18.78 -17.05 -26.64
N GLN A 3 19.62 -16.75 -25.66
CA GLN A 3 20.12 -17.73 -24.68
C GLN A 3 19.01 -18.29 -23.81
N PHE A 4 18.11 -17.43 -23.33
CA PHE A 4 16.95 -17.86 -22.55
C PHE A 4 16.02 -18.76 -23.37
N ARG A 5 15.77 -18.40 -24.63
CA ARG A 5 14.97 -19.23 -25.54
C ARG A 5 15.61 -20.60 -25.76
N GLN A 6 16.93 -20.64 -25.98
CA GLN A 6 17.64 -21.90 -26.15
C GLN A 6 17.57 -22.78 -24.90
N GLN A 7 17.76 -22.18 -23.72
CA GLN A 7 17.66 -22.91 -22.44
C GLN A 7 16.25 -23.48 -22.22
N CYS A 8 15.19 -22.74 -22.52
CA CYS A 8 13.83 -23.26 -22.45
C CYS A 8 13.59 -24.41 -23.44
N LEU A 9 14.14 -24.31 -24.66
CA LEU A 9 14.05 -25.38 -25.65
C LEU A 9 14.76 -26.65 -25.20
N ASP A 10 15.97 -26.49 -24.68
CA ASP A 10 16.77 -27.64 -24.19
C ASP A 10 16.07 -28.34 -23.02
N GLN A 11 15.47 -27.60 -22.09
CA GLN A 11 14.68 -28.16 -20.99
C GLN A 11 13.42 -28.90 -21.50
N PHE A 12 12.73 -28.31 -22.48
CA PHE A 12 11.57 -28.95 -23.10
C PHE A 12 11.93 -30.27 -23.81
N VAL A 13 13.01 -30.26 -24.58
CA VAL A 13 13.50 -31.47 -25.25
C VAL A 13 13.90 -32.52 -24.23
N ALA A 14 14.65 -32.14 -23.18
CA ALA A 14 15.05 -33.06 -22.12
C ALA A 14 13.86 -33.72 -21.43
N LEU A 15 12.81 -32.94 -21.13
CA LEU A 15 11.58 -33.44 -20.52
C LEU A 15 10.92 -34.52 -21.38
N HIS A 16 10.82 -34.30 -22.70
CA HIS A 16 10.27 -35.29 -23.62
C HIS A 16 11.15 -36.55 -23.71
N MET A 17 12.49 -36.41 -23.77
CA MET A 17 13.40 -37.56 -23.79
C MET A 17 13.25 -38.42 -22.52
N PHE A 18 13.13 -37.81 -21.36
CA PHE A 18 12.89 -38.55 -20.12
C PHE A 18 11.51 -39.24 -20.09
N ALA A 19 10.50 -38.61 -20.67
CA ALA A 19 9.19 -39.24 -20.77
C ALA A 19 9.20 -40.48 -21.67
N GLU A 20 9.87 -40.42 -22.83
CA GLU A 20 10.06 -41.59 -23.72
C GLU A 20 10.82 -42.73 -23.00
N LEU A 21 11.91 -42.39 -22.31
CA LEU A 21 12.66 -43.35 -21.52
C LEU A 21 11.79 -43.98 -20.41
N GLY A 22 10.94 -43.19 -19.78
CA GLY A 22 9.96 -43.66 -18.78
C GLY A 22 9.01 -44.72 -19.37
N GLY A 23 8.53 -44.49 -20.60
CA GLY A 23 7.72 -45.45 -21.35
C GLY A 23 8.47 -46.74 -21.67
N GLU A 24 9.75 -46.65 -22.13
CA GLU A 24 10.59 -47.82 -22.33
C GLU A 24 10.80 -48.63 -21.04
N MET A 25 10.88 -47.94 -19.89
CA MET A 25 10.98 -48.54 -18.56
C MET A 25 9.63 -49.04 -18.02
N LYS A 26 8.53 -48.80 -18.73
CA LYS A 26 7.15 -49.14 -18.35
C LYS A 26 6.71 -48.55 -17.02
N LEU A 27 7.19 -47.34 -16.72
CA LEU A 27 6.85 -46.66 -15.46
C LEU A 27 5.36 -46.33 -15.39
N GLU A 28 4.68 -46.17 -16.52
CA GLU A 28 3.24 -45.96 -16.59
C GLU A 28 2.39 -47.15 -16.11
N GLU A 29 2.99 -48.37 -16.05
CA GLU A 29 2.34 -49.58 -15.51
C GLU A 29 2.47 -49.66 -13.98
N THR A 30 3.27 -48.78 -13.35
CA THR A 30 3.46 -48.80 -11.89
C THR A 30 2.29 -48.24 -11.15
N GLU A 31 2.03 -48.76 -9.94
CA GLU A 31 0.95 -48.27 -9.04
C GLU A 31 1.18 -46.79 -8.68
N GLU A 32 2.43 -46.39 -8.42
CA GLU A 32 2.82 -45.03 -8.14
C GLU A 32 2.40 -44.05 -9.27
N TYR A 33 2.71 -44.40 -10.53
CA TYR A 33 2.31 -43.57 -11.66
C TYR A 33 0.79 -43.46 -11.80
N GLN A 34 0.06 -44.58 -11.66
CA GLN A 34 -1.39 -44.60 -11.75
C GLN A 34 -2.02 -43.72 -10.64
N GLU A 35 -1.51 -43.80 -9.43
CA GLU A 35 -1.96 -42.97 -8.32
C GLU A 35 -1.71 -41.47 -8.60
N MET A 36 -0.49 -41.12 -9.08
CA MET A 36 -0.16 -39.75 -9.46
C MET A 36 -1.09 -39.21 -10.56
N VAL A 37 -1.39 -40.01 -11.57
CA VAL A 37 -2.30 -39.60 -12.66
C VAL A 37 -3.72 -39.40 -12.14
N GLU A 38 -4.25 -40.27 -11.29
CA GLU A 38 -5.60 -40.12 -10.72
C GLU A 38 -5.68 -38.88 -9.81
N ASN A 39 -4.64 -38.60 -9.03
CA ASN A 39 -4.56 -37.37 -8.23
C ASN A 39 -4.53 -36.14 -9.13
N ALA A 40 -3.69 -36.12 -10.16
CA ALA A 40 -3.59 -35.01 -11.11
C ALA A 40 -4.93 -34.77 -11.85
N LYS A 41 -5.63 -35.82 -12.27
CA LYS A 41 -6.98 -35.70 -12.89
C LYS A 41 -7.97 -35.05 -11.93
N ARG A 42 -7.96 -35.46 -10.66
CA ARG A 42 -8.86 -34.90 -9.62
C ARG A 42 -8.57 -33.42 -9.38
N ASP A 43 -7.29 -33.06 -9.28
CA ASP A 43 -6.85 -31.67 -9.05
C ASP A 43 -7.23 -30.77 -10.23
N ILE A 44 -7.01 -31.24 -11.46
CA ILE A 44 -7.36 -30.51 -12.67
C ILE A 44 -8.88 -30.30 -12.71
N LEU A 45 -9.67 -31.33 -12.44
CA LEU A 45 -11.13 -31.24 -12.44
C LEU A 45 -11.63 -30.27 -11.36
N ALA A 46 -11.05 -30.32 -10.16
CA ALA A 46 -11.38 -29.40 -9.08
C ALA A 46 -11.06 -27.94 -9.45
N GLN A 47 -9.89 -27.68 -10.03
CA GLN A 47 -9.50 -26.35 -10.49
C GLN A 47 -10.42 -25.83 -11.62
N MET A 48 -10.77 -26.68 -12.58
CA MET A 48 -11.70 -26.31 -13.66
C MET A 48 -13.09 -25.99 -13.11
N THR A 49 -13.60 -26.82 -12.18
CA THR A 49 -14.90 -26.61 -11.55
C THR A 49 -14.90 -25.31 -10.75
N MET A 50 -13.84 -25.05 -9.95
CA MET A 50 -13.73 -23.80 -9.20
C MET A 50 -13.73 -22.59 -10.12
N ARG A 51 -12.99 -22.64 -11.24
CA ARG A 51 -13.00 -21.57 -12.24
C ARG A 51 -14.38 -21.34 -12.84
N GLU A 52 -15.10 -22.40 -13.12
CA GLU A 52 -16.47 -22.31 -13.65
C GLU A 52 -17.42 -21.66 -12.65
N VAL A 53 -17.39 -22.09 -11.39
CA VAL A 53 -18.19 -21.51 -10.29
C VAL A 53 -17.87 -20.03 -10.08
N MET A 54 -16.61 -19.62 -10.27
CA MET A 54 -16.18 -18.24 -10.10
C MET A 54 -16.55 -17.30 -11.25
N LYS A 55 -17.03 -17.80 -12.39
CA LYS A 55 -17.45 -16.95 -13.51
C LYS A 55 -18.61 -16.01 -13.15
N ASP A 56 -19.45 -16.42 -12.22
CA ASP A 56 -20.60 -15.64 -11.78
C ASP A 56 -20.21 -14.55 -10.76
N ALA A 57 -18.96 -14.56 -10.30
CA ALA A 57 -18.42 -13.50 -9.43
C ALA A 57 -18.07 -12.27 -10.25
N VAL A 58 -19.06 -11.47 -10.61
CA VAL A 58 -18.93 -10.27 -11.44
C VAL A 58 -19.26 -9.04 -10.60
N VAL A 59 -18.47 -7.98 -10.78
CA VAL A 59 -18.70 -6.65 -10.21
C VAL A 59 -19.01 -5.68 -11.33
N THR A 60 -20.20 -5.11 -11.30
CA THR A 60 -20.63 -4.10 -12.27
C THR A 60 -20.09 -2.70 -11.93
N GLU A 61 -20.14 -1.79 -12.89
CA GLU A 61 -19.84 -0.36 -12.62
C GLU A 61 -20.82 0.26 -11.63
N GLU A 62 -22.06 -0.20 -11.64
CA GLU A 62 -23.11 0.25 -10.74
C GLU A 62 -22.81 -0.17 -9.29
N ASP A 63 -22.35 -1.42 -9.08
CA ASP A 63 -21.95 -1.90 -7.75
C ASP A 63 -20.82 -1.04 -7.17
N VAL A 64 -19.81 -0.73 -8.00
CA VAL A 64 -18.66 0.08 -7.58
C VAL A 64 -19.11 1.49 -7.21
N LYS A 65 -20.01 2.09 -8.00
CA LYS A 65 -20.53 3.43 -7.76
C LYS A 65 -21.40 3.48 -6.51
N ASN A 66 -22.28 2.50 -6.33
CA ASN A 66 -23.14 2.41 -5.15
C ASN A 66 -22.30 2.26 -3.89
N TYR A 67 -21.29 1.38 -3.93
CA TYR A 67 -20.37 1.22 -2.81
C TYR A 67 -19.65 2.51 -2.44
N TYR A 68 -19.16 3.26 -3.43
CA TYR A 68 -18.53 4.56 -3.20
C TYR A 68 -19.49 5.55 -2.55
N GLU A 69 -20.72 5.67 -3.06
CA GLU A 69 -21.73 6.61 -2.53
C GLU A 69 -22.11 6.27 -1.08
N GLU A 70 -22.30 4.99 -0.76
CA GLU A 70 -22.65 4.52 0.58
C GLU A 70 -21.51 4.64 1.59
N HIS A 71 -20.24 4.64 1.11
CA HIS A 71 -19.06 4.57 1.96
C HIS A 71 -18.13 5.79 1.80
N LYS A 72 -18.63 6.94 1.35
CA LYS A 72 -17.83 8.16 1.12
C LYS A 72 -16.90 8.54 2.26
N GLN A 73 -17.33 8.30 3.49
CA GLN A 73 -16.51 8.60 4.68
C GLN A 73 -15.21 7.78 4.72
N GLN A 74 -15.22 6.55 4.22
CA GLN A 74 -14.03 5.69 4.17
C GLN A 74 -13.00 6.17 3.15
N PHE A 75 -13.44 6.96 2.17
CA PHE A 75 -12.59 7.54 1.12
C PHE A 75 -12.21 9.00 1.41
N THR A 76 -12.49 9.49 2.62
CA THR A 76 -12.09 10.84 3.02
C THR A 76 -10.60 10.83 3.38
N LYS A 77 -9.83 11.55 2.59
CA LYS A 77 -8.44 11.90 2.93
C LYS A 77 -8.51 12.97 4.02
N GLY A 78 -7.85 12.73 5.14
CA GLY A 78 -7.75 13.72 6.22
C GLY A 78 -7.02 14.98 5.75
N GLU A 79 -7.14 16.05 6.53
CA GLU A 79 -6.34 17.24 6.29
C GLU A 79 -4.84 16.94 6.38
N THR A 80 -4.04 17.61 5.54
CA THR A 80 -2.59 17.48 5.53
C THR A 80 -1.93 18.84 5.53
N VAL A 81 -0.71 18.87 6.07
CA VAL A 81 0.15 20.06 6.12
C VAL A 81 1.50 19.70 5.52
N ARG A 82 2.03 20.58 4.65
CA ARG A 82 3.43 20.56 4.26
C ARG A 82 4.17 21.61 5.04
N ALA A 83 5.23 21.20 5.74
CA ALA A 83 5.98 22.11 6.56
C ALA A 83 7.49 21.83 6.53
N LYS A 84 8.24 22.88 6.86
CA LYS A 84 9.67 22.83 7.19
C LYS A 84 9.84 23.06 8.68
N HIS A 85 10.91 22.50 9.26
CA HIS A 85 11.24 22.76 10.65
C HIS A 85 12.74 22.95 10.91
N ILE A 86 13.03 23.62 12.01
CA ILE A 86 14.37 23.72 12.60
C ILE A 86 14.25 23.17 14.02
N LEU A 87 15.07 22.19 14.37
CA LEU A 87 15.13 21.61 15.71
C LEU A 87 16.40 22.09 16.41
N THR A 88 16.24 22.52 17.65
CA THR A 88 17.36 22.93 18.54
C THR A 88 17.22 22.26 19.91
N ASP A 89 18.34 22.20 20.63
CA ASP A 89 18.41 21.63 21.97
C ASP A 89 17.97 22.62 23.08
N SER A 90 17.85 23.93 22.77
CA SER A 90 17.43 24.93 23.75
C SER A 90 16.50 25.98 23.13
N LYS A 91 15.66 26.57 24.00
CA LYS A 91 14.75 27.65 23.64
C LYS A 91 15.51 28.92 23.18
N GLU A 92 16.60 29.24 23.84
CA GLU A 92 17.41 30.42 23.54
C GLU A 92 18.00 30.36 22.13
N LYS A 93 18.48 29.19 21.71
CA LYS A 93 18.98 28.99 20.33
C LYS A 93 17.82 29.11 19.32
N CYS A 94 16.66 28.55 19.64
CA CYS A 94 15.49 28.64 18.81
C CYS A 94 15.02 30.10 18.64
N ASP A 95 14.96 30.86 19.73
CA ASP A 95 14.60 32.29 19.72
C ASP A 95 15.61 33.12 18.92
N ALA A 96 16.94 32.88 19.07
CA ALA A 96 17.96 33.53 18.30
C ALA A 96 17.85 33.29 16.80
N ILE A 97 17.55 32.04 16.39
CA ILE A 97 17.37 31.71 14.98
C ILE A 97 16.09 32.39 14.44
N LEU A 98 15.01 32.41 15.22
CA LEU A 98 13.77 33.11 14.83
C LEU A 98 14.03 34.61 14.60
N ALA A 99 14.77 35.26 15.51
CA ALA A 99 15.11 36.67 15.38
C ALA A 99 15.98 36.96 14.13
N ALA A 100 16.97 36.11 13.84
CA ALA A 100 17.79 36.22 12.64
C ALA A 100 17.00 36.07 11.34
N ILE A 101 16.02 35.14 11.33
CA ILE A 101 15.14 34.98 10.17
C ILE A 101 14.20 36.20 10.02
N GLN A 102 13.62 36.68 11.11
CA GLN A 102 12.71 37.84 11.09
C GLN A 102 13.42 39.15 10.70
N SER A 103 14.71 39.29 11.05
CA SER A 103 15.52 40.45 10.64
C SER A 103 16.00 40.39 9.18
N GLY A 104 15.83 39.24 8.51
CA GLY A 104 16.31 39.00 7.16
C GLY A 104 17.80 38.69 7.07
N GLU A 105 18.47 38.44 8.19
CA GLU A 105 19.89 38.06 8.24
C GLU A 105 20.14 36.69 7.59
N THR A 106 19.17 35.75 7.71
CA THR A 106 19.26 34.45 7.12
C THR A 106 17.87 33.97 6.60
N SER A 107 17.87 33.07 5.64
CA SER A 107 16.64 32.40 5.24
C SER A 107 16.29 31.23 6.20
N PHE A 108 15.01 30.81 6.24
CA PHE A 108 14.63 29.67 7.05
C PHE A 108 15.40 28.41 6.63
N GLU A 109 15.57 28.20 5.33
CA GLU A 109 16.23 27.05 4.74
C GLU A 109 17.74 27.01 5.05
N ASP A 110 18.40 28.17 5.03
CA ASP A 110 19.83 28.25 5.35
C ASP A 110 20.04 28.10 6.86
N ALA A 111 19.20 28.70 7.68
CA ALA A 111 19.19 28.48 9.12
C ALA A 111 18.96 27.02 9.48
N ALA A 112 18.06 26.32 8.77
CA ALA A 112 17.82 24.89 8.95
C ALA A 112 19.09 24.07 8.64
N LYS A 113 19.78 24.36 7.52
CA LYS A 113 21.01 23.65 7.14
C LYS A 113 22.13 23.84 8.14
N GLU A 114 22.26 25.05 8.69
CA GLU A 114 23.37 25.43 9.54
C GLU A 114 23.13 25.04 11.01
N LYS A 115 21.93 25.22 11.51
CA LYS A 115 21.63 25.21 12.95
C LYS A 115 20.73 24.06 13.40
N SER A 116 19.99 23.41 12.49
CA SER A 116 19.10 22.34 12.87
C SER A 116 19.84 21.07 13.28
N THR A 117 19.47 20.50 14.42
CA THR A 117 19.98 19.20 14.87
C THR A 117 19.26 18.01 14.23
N CYS A 118 18.17 18.26 13.49
CA CYS A 118 17.43 17.22 12.77
C CYS A 118 18.08 16.92 11.41
N PRO A 119 18.12 15.65 10.96
CA PRO A 119 18.61 15.28 9.62
C PRO A 119 17.93 16.00 8.46
N SER A 120 16.64 16.41 8.61
CA SER A 120 15.93 17.22 7.63
C SER A 120 16.59 18.59 7.38
N GLY A 121 17.41 19.08 8.31
CA GLY A 121 18.16 20.33 8.17
C GLY A 121 18.98 20.37 6.89
N ALA A 122 19.61 19.26 6.47
CA ALA A 122 20.36 19.16 5.22
C ALA A 122 19.53 19.48 3.95
N LYS A 123 18.20 19.32 4.04
CA LYS A 123 17.23 19.66 2.99
C LYS A 123 16.47 20.97 3.29
N GLY A 124 17.07 21.88 4.08
CA GLY A 124 16.40 23.12 4.47
C GLY A 124 15.24 22.92 5.45
N GLY A 125 15.22 21.81 6.18
CA GLY A 125 14.21 21.49 7.16
C GLY A 125 12.92 20.83 6.59
N ASP A 126 12.85 20.52 5.29
CA ASP A 126 11.65 19.97 4.63
C ASP A 126 11.28 18.60 5.22
N LEU A 127 10.05 18.52 5.73
CA LEU A 127 9.43 17.28 6.25
C LEU A 127 8.48 16.63 5.25
N GLY A 128 8.22 17.30 4.12
CA GLY A 128 7.19 16.88 3.18
C GLY A 128 5.78 17.13 3.72
N GLU A 129 4.80 16.43 3.13
CA GLU A 129 3.40 16.47 3.50
C GLU A 129 3.11 15.40 4.57
N PHE A 130 2.39 15.75 5.62
CA PHE A 130 1.97 14.85 6.68
C PHE A 130 0.55 15.14 7.14
N GLY A 131 -0.15 14.08 7.56
CA GLY A 131 -1.49 14.14 8.15
C GLY A 131 -1.46 14.07 9.68
N LYS A 132 -2.63 14.21 10.30
CA LYS A 132 -2.78 14.06 11.75
C LYS A 132 -2.35 12.66 12.22
N GLY A 133 -1.72 12.61 13.39
CA GLY A 133 -1.21 11.39 14.02
C GLY A 133 0.17 10.93 13.53
N GLN A 134 0.80 11.66 12.59
CA GLN A 134 2.12 11.32 12.07
C GLN A 134 3.27 12.03 12.80
N MET A 135 2.96 13.11 13.51
CA MET A 135 3.94 13.89 14.27
C MET A 135 3.59 13.85 15.77
N VAL A 136 4.53 14.30 16.62
CA VAL A 136 4.23 14.48 18.06
C VAL A 136 3.19 15.58 18.22
N LYS A 137 2.34 15.41 19.23
CA LYS A 137 1.13 16.22 19.40
C LYS A 137 1.39 17.74 19.40
N GLU A 138 2.41 18.17 20.12
CA GLU A 138 2.72 19.60 20.27
C GLU A 138 3.16 20.22 18.93
N PHE A 139 3.91 19.45 18.13
CA PHE A 139 4.33 19.87 16.79
C PHE A 139 3.13 19.90 15.83
N GLU A 140 2.32 18.85 15.85
CA GLU A 140 1.12 18.73 15.03
C GLU A 140 0.12 19.86 15.30
N ASP A 141 -0.21 20.09 16.57
CA ASP A 141 -1.14 21.15 16.96
C ASP A 141 -0.66 22.54 16.46
N ALA A 142 0.65 22.80 16.56
CA ALA A 142 1.25 24.05 16.08
C ALA A 142 1.21 24.15 14.54
N ALA A 143 1.57 23.08 13.82
CA ALA A 143 1.60 23.08 12.36
C ALA A 143 0.19 23.22 11.74
N PHE A 144 -0.78 22.48 12.29
CA PHE A 144 -2.16 22.53 11.77
C PHE A 144 -2.91 23.84 12.12
N THR A 145 -2.51 24.53 13.20
CA THR A 145 -3.11 25.82 13.59
C THR A 145 -2.47 27.01 12.87
N ALA A 146 -1.18 26.95 12.53
CA ALA A 146 -0.44 28.05 11.91
C ALA A 146 -1.01 28.44 10.54
N GLU A 147 -0.87 29.70 10.15
CA GLU A 147 -1.20 30.17 8.79
C GLU A 147 -0.12 29.72 7.79
N ILE A 148 -0.50 29.60 6.52
CA ILE A 148 0.43 29.30 5.43
C ILE A 148 1.44 30.44 5.31
N GLY A 149 2.73 30.10 5.24
CA GLY A 149 3.84 31.05 5.21
C GLY A 149 4.28 31.56 6.59
N ALA A 150 3.52 31.33 7.65
CA ALA A 150 3.90 31.71 9.00
C ALA A 150 5.01 30.81 9.56
N ILE A 151 5.88 31.41 10.37
CA ILE A 151 6.85 30.69 11.20
C ILE A 151 6.33 30.71 12.63
N VAL A 152 6.06 29.54 13.19
CA VAL A 152 5.60 29.36 14.56
C VAL A 152 6.66 28.69 15.41
N GLY A 153 6.72 29.07 16.65
CA GLY A 153 7.65 28.54 17.63
C GLY A 153 8.26 29.63 18.51
N PRO A 154 9.09 29.27 19.47
CA PRO A 154 9.57 27.91 19.81
C PRO A 154 8.46 26.98 20.30
N VAL A 155 8.30 25.84 19.64
CA VAL A 155 7.40 24.75 20.07
C VAL A 155 8.23 23.69 20.78
N GLN A 156 7.94 23.45 22.05
CA GLN A 156 8.65 22.44 22.84
C GLN A 156 8.06 21.06 22.60
N THR A 157 8.91 20.07 22.34
CA THR A 157 8.57 18.65 22.26
C THR A 157 9.57 17.82 23.06
N GLN A 158 9.39 16.50 23.10
CA GLN A 158 10.39 15.59 23.70
C GLN A 158 11.75 15.60 22.99
N PHE A 159 11.84 16.13 21.75
CA PHE A 159 13.08 16.19 20.97
C PHE A 159 13.84 17.52 21.14
N GLY A 160 13.22 18.54 21.72
CA GLY A 160 13.78 19.86 21.86
C GLY A 160 12.79 20.95 21.46
N TYR A 161 13.32 22.05 20.92
CA TYR A 161 12.55 23.23 20.51
C TYR A 161 12.53 23.37 19.00
N HIS A 162 11.34 23.56 18.45
CA HIS A 162 11.13 23.64 17.00
C HIS A 162 10.67 25.04 16.57
N LEU A 163 11.22 25.49 15.42
CA LEU A 163 10.57 26.47 14.56
C LEU A 163 9.91 25.72 13.42
N ILE A 164 8.66 26.04 13.13
CA ILE A 164 7.86 25.36 12.11
C ILE A 164 7.40 26.42 11.11
N LYS A 165 7.68 26.21 9.82
CA LYS A 165 7.19 27.03 8.71
C LYS A 165 6.23 26.21 7.88
N VAL A 166 4.96 26.60 7.87
CA VAL A 166 3.92 25.92 7.07
C VAL A 166 3.98 26.44 5.64
N GLU A 167 4.10 25.54 4.66
CA GLU A 167 4.16 25.89 3.25
C GLU A 167 2.83 25.67 2.52
N GLU A 168 2.11 24.61 2.88
CA GLU A 168 0.85 24.24 2.23
C GLU A 168 -0.07 23.55 3.24
N LYS A 169 -1.36 23.75 3.08
CA LYS A 169 -2.41 23.02 3.79
C LYS A 169 -3.43 22.51 2.79
N LYS A 170 -3.87 21.27 2.99
CA LYS A 170 -4.97 20.68 2.23
C LYS A 170 -6.05 20.28 3.22
N ASP A 171 -7.25 20.76 2.98
CA ASP A 171 -8.42 20.37 3.75
C ASP A 171 -8.74 18.89 3.53
N ALA A 172 -9.42 18.32 4.51
CA ALA A 172 -10.00 16.99 4.35
C ALA A 172 -10.94 16.97 3.15
N ALA A 173 -10.75 16.04 2.26
CA ALA A 173 -11.57 15.90 1.05
C ALA A 173 -11.89 14.43 0.79
N VAL A 174 -13.07 14.17 0.28
CA VAL A 174 -13.43 12.84 -0.23
C VAL A 174 -12.63 12.62 -1.52
N ALA A 175 -11.92 11.51 -1.61
CA ALA A 175 -11.20 11.14 -2.83
C ALA A 175 -12.19 10.99 -3.99
N ASP A 176 -11.83 11.47 -5.16
CA ASP A 176 -12.68 11.34 -6.35
C ASP A 176 -12.94 9.87 -6.69
N PHE A 177 -14.14 9.61 -7.20
CA PHE A 177 -14.56 8.26 -7.58
C PHE A 177 -13.55 7.57 -8.51
N GLU A 178 -13.04 8.28 -9.52
CA GLU A 178 -12.07 7.72 -10.47
C GLU A 178 -10.73 7.34 -9.82
N GLU A 179 -10.32 8.00 -8.73
CA GLU A 179 -9.11 7.66 -7.99
C GLU A 179 -9.25 6.31 -7.25
N VAL A 180 -10.43 6.03 -6.70
CA VAL A 180 -10.68 4.88 -5.83
C VAL A 180 -11.41 3.72 -6.52
N LYS A 181 -12.00 3.95 -7.68
CA LYS A 181 -12.82 3.02 -8.46
C LYS A 181 -12.20 1.62 -8.61
N ASN A 182 -10.93 1.55 -8.98
CA ASN A 182 -10.25 0.27 -9.18
C ASN A 182 -10.00 -0.47 -7.87
N SER A 183 -9.72 0.26 -6.80
CA SER A 183 -9.56 -0.31 -5.46
C SER A 183 -10.88 -0.88 -4.95
N ILE A 184 -11.97 -0.15 -5.11
CA ILE A 184 -13.33 -0.59 -4.75
C ILE A 184 -13.71 -1.84 -5.55
N ARG A 185 -13.49 -1.82 -6.88
CA ARG A 185 -13.78 -2.98 -7.73
C ARG A 185 -13.06 -4.23 -7.28
N ASN A 186 -11.76 -4.13 -6.99
CA ASN A 186 -10.98 -5.26 -6.53
C ASN A 186 -11.46 -5.78 -5.18
N GLN A 187 -11.79 -4.89 -4.25
CA GLN A 187 -12.33 -5.23 -2.94
C GLN A 187 -13.68 -5.96 -3.07
N LEU A 188 -14.61 -5.43 -3.87
CA LEU A 188 -15.91 -6.03 -4.10
C LEU A 188 -15.78 -7.39 -4.79
N LEU A 189 -14.90 -7.49 -5.81
CA LEU A 189 -14.65 -8.75 -6.50
C LEU A 189 -14.15 -9.83 -5.55
N GLN A 190 -13.21 -9.48 -4.68
CA GLN A 190 -12.70 -10.41 -3.67
C GLN A 190 -13.79 -10.83 -2.68
N GLN A 191 -14.64 -9.92 -2.25
CA GLN A 191 -15.76 -10.22 -1.35
C GLN A 191 -16.76 -11.17 -2.02
N ILE A 192 -17.15 -10.91 -3.28
CA ILE A 192 -18.07 -11.76 -4.04
C ILE A 192 -17.44 -13.14 -4.26
N GLN A 193 -16.17 -13.22 -4.66
CA GLN A 193 -15.47 -14.48 -4.85
C GLN A 193 -15.42 -15.31 -3.56
N ASN A 194 -15.10 -14.67 -2.43
CA ASN A 194 -15.09 -15.35 -1.13
C ASN A 194 -16.49 -15.87 -0.76
N LYS A 195 -17.52 -15.08 -1.02
CA LYS A 195 -18.90 -15.49 -0.77
C LYS A 195 -19.32 -16.67 -1.65
N VAL A 196 -19.10 -16.58 -2.96
CA VAL A 196 -19.41 -17.64 -3.93
C VAL A 196 -18.70 -18.94 -3.54
N TYR A 197 -17.40 -18.84 -3.19
CA TYR A 197 -16.63 -19.99 -2.70
C TYR A 197 -17.23 -20.60 -1.44
N SER A 198 -17.50 -19.79 -0.43
CA SER A 198 -18.04 -20.25 0.86
C SER A 198 -19.39 -20.91 0.69
N ASP A 199 -20.29 -20.28 -0.07
CA ASP A 199 -21.64 -20.80 -0.33
C ASP A 199 -21.57 -22.13 -1.08
N LYS A 200 -20.68 -22.23 -2.10
CA LYS A 200 -20.51 -23.48 -2.86
C LYS A 200 -19.89 -24.59 -2.00
N VAL A 201 -18.91 -24.29 -1.18
CA VAL A 201 -18.32 -25.28 -0.26
C VAL A 201 -19.37 -25.80 0.73
N LYS A 202 -20.24 -24.93 1.23
CA LYS A 202 -21.34 -25.33 2.12
C LYS A 202 -22.30 -26.28 1.40
N GLU A 203 -22.76 -25.93 0.20
CA GLU A 203 -23.61 -26.78 -0.65
C GLU A 203 -22.97 -28.15 -0.91
N LEU A 204 -21.67 -28.16 -1.27
CA LEU A 204 -20.94 -29.38 -1.56
C LEU A 204 -20.75 -30.27 -0.31
N ARG A 205 -20.56 -29.67 0.86
CA ARG A 205 -20.49 -30.41 2.14
C ARG A 205 -21.79 -31.09 2.44
N GLU A 206 -22.91 -30.39 2.33
CA GLU A 206 -24.25 -30.96 2.54
C GLU A 206 -24.54 -32.11 1.57
N LYS A 207 -23.98 -32.03 0.36
CA LYS A 207 -24.22 -33.06 -0.69
C LYS A 207 -23.32 -34.29 -0.57
N TYR A 208 -22.03 -34.09 -0.22
CA TYR A 208 -21.02 -35.15 -0.34
C TYR A 208 -20.42 -35.60 1.00
N VAL A 209 -20.58 -34.83 2.07
CA VAL A 209 -20.10 -35.20 3.40
C VAL A 209 -21.33 -35.50 4.26
N GLN A 210 -21.70 -36.79 4.34
CA GLN A 210 -22.67 -37.27 5.31
C GLN A 210 -21.93 -37.50 6.64
N GLU A 211 -22.39 -36.86 7.72
CA GLU A 211 -21.93 -37.15 9.08
C GLU A 211 -22.34 -38.57 9.51
#